data_9586a0c57749a65faacbdaa821742c15
#
_entry.id   9586a0c57749a65faacbdaa821742c15
#
_cell.length_a   1.000
_cell.length_b   1.000
_cell.length_c   1.000
_cell.angle_alpha   90.00
_cell.angle_beta   90.00
_cell.angle_gamma   90.00
#
_symmetry.space_group_name_H-M   'P 1'
#
loop_
_entity.id
_entity.type
_entity.pdbx_description
1 polymer ?
#
loop_
_entity_poly.entity_id
_entity_poly.type
_entity_poly.pdbx_seq_one_letter_code
_entity_poly.pdbx_strand_id
1 'polypeptide(L)'
;MFQTIIGTISSFMYSKLLVILLIGAGVYFTIRTRFPQVRLFKNACGSVMEKPEDKGAISSFQALMVSTASRVGTGNIIGVSSAICIGGFGSVFWMWVIAIIGSASALIESTLAQIYKKKGEDGSCYGGPAYYIEAALHCRPLAIVFCVAMILTYAFGFNMLASYNLQSTFSVFSFYEAKMSPWIIGGILAVLTGWCLLGGGSRIVKVTSMVVPVMGIAYIGISLLVVIINIQNVPAMFVRIFEEAFDFKAIFGAFSGSAMMQGIRRGLYSNEAGIGSAPNASASANVSHPVKQGLVQMLSVFIDTLLLCTATAMMCMSSGIDPAKELQGAPWVQASLQESLGSFGPIFITVAMVFFAFTTLLGNCFYCDNLLIYIHKKQPEKAFMKGFRLVSALAIFLGAGMEMSLLWDLSDVLMGVMALINIPVILILSGIAFKAIQDYEVQLKQGINPVFKSADIGLRQKTDFWR
;
A
#
# COMPACT_ATOMS: atom_id res chain seq x y z
N MET A 1 -29.57 1.44 -3.93
CA MET A 1 -29.62 0.07 -3.38
C MET A 1 -28.23 -0.59 -3.35
N PHE A 2 -27.53 -0.79 -4.47
CA PHE A 2 -26.17 -1.40 -4.50
C PHE A 2 -25.15 -0.67 -3.62
N GLN A 3 -25.03 0.64 -3.76
CA GLN A 3 -24.15 1.48 -2.95
C GLN A 3 -24.45 1.39 -1.45
N THR A 4 -25.73 1.40 -1.07
CA THR A 4 -26.14 1.28 0.33
C THR A 4 -25.72 -0.07 0.93
N ILE A 5 -25.84 -1.15 0.16
CA ILE A 5 -25.43 -2.49 0.59
C ILE A 5 -23.91 -2.51 0.82
N ILE A 6 -23.12 -2.04 -0.15
CA ILE A 6 -21.66 -2.03 -0.06
C ILE A 6 -21.19 -1.15 1.10
N GLY A 7 -21.75 0.03 1.28
CA GLY A 7 -21.43 0.93 2.40
C GLY A 7 -21.76 0.32 3.76
N THR A 8 -22.90 -0.44 3.87
CA THR A 8 -23.24 -1.16 5.09
C THR A 8 -22.24 -2.27 5.40
N ILE A 9 -21.85 -3.06 4.39
CA ILE A 9 -20.84 -4.12 4.53
C ILE A 9 -19.50 -3.51 4.95
N SER A 10 -19.02 -2.46 4.25
CA SER A 10 -17.81 -1.72 4.57
C SER A 10 -17.82 -1.26 6.03
N SER A 11 -18.89 -0.58 6.44
CA SER A 11 -19.02 -0.07 7.82
C SER A 11 -19.02 -1.19 8.86
N PHE A 12 -19.73 -2.30 8.62
CA PHE A 12 -19.71 -3.45 9.53
C PHE A 12 -18.32 -4.07 9.65
N MET A 13 -17.64 -4.31 8.53
CA MET A 13 -16.32 -4.93 8.51
C MET A 13 -15.31 -4.10 9.32
N TYR A 14 -15.26 -2.80 9.11
CA TYR A 14 -14.31 -1.93 9.79
C TYR A 14 -14.69 -1.65 11.25
N SER A 15 -15.99 -1.46 11.55
CA SER A 15 -16.42 -1.14 12.92
C SER A 15 -16.36 -2.33 13.89
N LYS A 16 -16.39 -3.56 13.39
CA LYS A 16 -16.49 -4.76 14.24
C LYS A 16 -15.30 -5.71 14.13
N LEU A 17 -14.80 -5.95 12.93
CA LEU A 17 -13.87 -7.04 12.67
C LEU A 17 -12.44 -6.57 12.41
N LEU A 18 -12.25 -5.70 11.42
CA LEU A 18 -10.93 -5.37 10.90
C LEU A 18 -10.09 -4.56 11.87
N VAL A 19 -10.68 -3.59 12.58
CA VAL A 19 -9.95 -2.77 13.56
C VAL A 19 -9.36 -3.65 14.65
N ILE A 20 -10.16 -4.57 15.21
CA ILE A 20 -9.71 -5.48 16.27
C ILE A 20 -8.62 -6.42 15.73
N LEU A 21 -8.86 -6.97 14.54
CA LEU A 21 -7.94 -7.94 13.92
C LEU A 21 -6.60 -7.29 13.56
N LEU A 22 -6.62 -6.11 12.95
CA LEU A 22 -5.43 -5.37 12.54
C LEU A 22 -4.59 -4.90 13.73
N ILE A 23 -5.24 -4.26 14.71
CA ILE A 23 -4.56 -3.79 15.92
C ILE A 23 -4.04 -4.97 16.72
N GLY A 24 -4.88 -5.98 16.94
CA GLY A 24 -4.51 -7.18 17.70
C GLY A 24 -3.33 -7.93 17.08
N ALA A 25 -3.37 -8.18 15.78
CA ALA A 25 -2.27 -8.83 15.08
C ALA A 25 -1.00 -7.97 15.07
N GLY A 26 -1.11 -6.67 14.76
CA GLY A 26 0.02 -5.75 14.73
C GLY A 26 0.73 -5.63 16.08
N VAL A 27 -0.05 -5.49 17.16
CA VAL A 27 0.47 -5.47 18.53
C VAL A 27 1.11 -6.82 18.89
N TYR A 28 0.44 -7.93 18.60
CA TYR A 28 0.98 -9.27 18.83
C TYR A 28 2.33 -9.47 18.14
N PHE A 29 2.42 -9.15 16.84
CA PHE A 29 3.68 -9.28 16.10
C PHE A 29 4.76 -8.34 16.64
N THR A 30 4.41 -7.08 16.95
CA THR A 30 5.35 -6.10 17.52
C THR A 30 5.96 -6.60 18.82
N ILE A 31 5.15 -7.11 19.75
CA ILE A 31 5.62 -7.63 21.03
C ILE A 31 6.45 -8.92 20.85
N ARG A 32 5.94 -9.87 20.05
CA ARG A 32 6.61 -11.16 19.81
C ARG A 32 7.96 -11.03 19.12
N THR A 33 8.11 -10.04 18.23
CA THR A 33 9.38 -9.74 17.55
C THR A 33 10.24 -8.70 18.30
N ARG A 34 9.83 -8.29 19.52
CA ARG A 34 10.57 -7.36 20.38
C ARG A 34 10.84 -6.02 19.73
N PHE A 35 9.79 -5.37 19.21
CA PHE A 35 9.84 -4.04 18.60
C PHE A 35 10.88 -3.92 17.45
N PRO A 36 10.75 -4.70 16.37
CA PRO A 36 11.69 -4.72 15.27
C PRO A 36 11.76 -3.36 14.57
N GLN A 37 10.68 -2.57 14.63
CA GLN A 37 10.55 -1.22 14.09
C GLN A 37 11.69 -0.28 14.55
N VAL A 38 12.13 -0.45 15.79
CA VAL A 38 13.20 0.34 16.38
C VAL A 38 14.53 -0.43 16.31
N ARG A 39 14.50 -1.66 16.79
CA ARG A 39 15.69 -2.47 17.01
C ARG A 39 16.40 -2.90 15.70
N LEU A 40 15.63 -3.16 14.65
CA LEU A 40 16.14 -3.60 13.36
C LEU A 40 16.04 -2.51 12.26
N PHE A 41 15.74 -1.27 12.63
CA PHE A 41 15.59 -0.17 11.68
C PHE A 41 16.86 0.05 10.82
N LYS A 42 18.03 0.07 11.45
CA LYS A 42 19.32 0.21 10.74
C LYS A 42 19.55 -0.94 9.75
N ASN A 43 19.18 -2.16 10.14
CA ASN A 43 19.28 -3.34 9.28
C ASN A 43 18.29 -3.26 8.11
N ALA A 44 17.07 -2.73 8.33
CA ALA A 44 16.11 -2.49 7.27
C ALA A 44 16.67 -1.55 6.20
N CYS A 45 17.25 -0.42 6.62
CA CYS A 45 17.92 0.52 5.70
C CYS A 45 19.08 -0.13 4.94
N GLY A 46 19.91 -0.93 5.63
CA GLY A 46 21.01 -1.67 5.01
C GLY A 46 20.54 -2.68 3.97
N SER A 47 19.46 -3.41 4.26
CA SER A 47 18.88 -4.42 3.37
C SER A 47 18.34 -3.86 2.06
N VAL A 48 17.92 -2.59 2.03
CA VAL A 48 17.47 -1.91 0.80
C VAL A 48 18.63 -1.76 -0.20
N MET A 49 19.82 -1.48 0.30
CA MET A 49 21.01 -1.21 -0.53
C MET A 49 21.78 -2.47 -0.94
N GLU A 50 21.35 -3.64 -0.47
CA GLU A 50 22.00 -4.91 -0.78
C GLU A 50 21.83 -5.27 -2.26
N LYS A 51 22.95 -5.64 -2.90
CA LYS A 51 22.94 -6.07 -4.29
C LYS A 51 22.47 -7.53 -4.39
N PRO A 52 21.73 -7.91 -5.43
CA PRO A 52 21.35 -9.29 -5.65
C PRO A 52 22.58 -10.15 -5.92
N GLU A 53 22.55 -11.42 -5.49
CA GLU A 53 23.65 -12.37 -5.73
C GLU A 53 23.72 -12.78 -7.21
N ASP A 54 22.55 -12.96 -7.83
CA ASP A 54 22.46 -13.36 -9.24
C ASP A 54 22.41 -12.12 -10.15
N LYS A 55 23.21 -12.12 -11.21
CA LYS A 55 23.19 -11.07 -12.24
C LYS A 55 21.84 -11.03 -12.95
N GLY A 56 21.21 -9.85 -12.95
CA GLY A 56 19.92 -9.65 -13.60
C GLY A 56 18.69 -9.96 -12.75
N ALA A 57 18.88 -10.50 -11.53
CA ALA A 57 17.78 -10.68 -10.58
C ALA A 57 17.29 -9.36 -10.01
N ILE A 58 16.03 -9.32 -9.54
CA ILE A 58 15.42 -8.16 -8.92
C ILE A 58 16.11 -7.89 -7.56
N SER A 59 16.61 -6.67 -7.37
CA SER A 59 17.23 -6.25 -6.12
C SER A 59 16.19 -5.92 -5.05
N SER A 60 16.62 -5.84 -3.77
CA SER A 60 15.80 -5.36 -2.66
C SER A 60 15.22 -3.98 -2.93
N PHE A 61 16.02 -3.05 -3.48
CA PHE A 61 15.58 -1.72 -3.87
C PHE A 61 14.50 -1.76 -4.95
N GLN A 62 14.66 -2.57 -5.99
CA GLN A 62 13.68 -2.70 -7.06
C GLN A 62 12.35 -3.27 -6.55
N ALA A 63 12.40 -4.31 -5.71
CA ALA A 63 11.20 -4.87 -5.08
C ALA A 63 10.51 -3.86 -4.15
N LEU A 64 11.30 -3.07 -3.40
CA LEU A 64 10.79 -1.95 -2.61
C LEU A 64 10.08 -0.93 -3.51
N MET A 65 10.67 -0.54 -4.63
CA MET A 65 10.08 0.45 -5.54
C MET A 65 8.78 -0.05 -6.17
N VAL A 66 8.66 -1.33 -6.49
CA VAL A 66 7.41 -1.92 -6.99
C VAL A 66 6.32 -1.91 -5.92
N SER A 67 6.64 -2.33 -4.69
CA SER A 67 5.67 -2.31 -3.59
C SER A 67 5.32 -0.89 -3.17
N THR A 68 6.29 0.02 -3.18
CA THR A 68 6.07 1.44 -2.91
C THR A 68 5.25 2.10 -4.02
N ALA A 69 5.41 1.70 -5.29
CA ALA A 69 4.59 2.20 -6.39
C ALA A 69 3.10 1.91 -6.20
N SER A 70 2.74 0.73 -5.70
CA SER A 70 1.36 0.39 -5.38
C SER A 70 0.83 1.20 -4.19
N ARG A 71 1.61 1.27 -3.11
CA ARG A 71 1.25 1.95 -1.85
C ARG A 71 1.24 3.46 -1.98
N VAL A 72 2.37 4.04 -2.44
CA VAL A 72 2.54 5.48 -2.60
C VAL A 72 1.79 5.95 -3.83
N GLY A 73 0.54 6.25 -3.63
CA GLY A 73 -0.39 6.55 -4.69
C GLY A 73 -1.38 7.64 -4.31
N THR A 74 -2.53 7.58 -4.95
CA THR A 74 -3.60 8.54 -4.70
C THR A 74 -4.11 8.53 -3.26
N GLY A 75 -3.91 7.43 -2.52
CA GLY A 75 -4.24 7.29 -1.11
C GLY A 75 -3.48 8.24 -0.19
N ASN A 76 -2.20 8.47 -0.47
CA ASN A 76 -1.35 9.37 0.32
C ASN A 76 -1.78 10.84 0.23
N ILE A 77 -2.52 11.22 -0.81
CA ILE A 77 -3.01 12.58 -1.01
C ILE A 77 -4.51 12.63 -0.71
N ILE A 78 -5.31 11.97 -1.53
CA ILE A 78 -6.78 12.03 -1.44
C ILE A 78 -7.31 11.24 -0.24
N GLY A 79 -6.70 10.09 0.10
CA GLY A 79 -7.08 9.31 1.27
C GLY A 79 -6.81 10.05 2.58
N VAL A 80 -5.66 10.70 2.70
CA VAL A 80 -5.32 11.53 3.87
C VAL A 80 -6.28 12.69 4.01
N SER A 81 -6.54 13.43 2.92
CA SER A 81 -7.54 14.49 2.89
C SER A 81 -8.91 13.99 3.34
N SER A 82 -9.36 12.87 2.78
CA SER A 82 -10.65 12.28 3.14
C SER A 82 -10.73 11.88 4.62
N ALA A 83 -9.63 11.30 5.16
CA ALA A 83 -9.57 10.97 6.58
C ALA A 83 -9.74 12.21 7.47
N ILE A 84 -9.05 13.29 7.14
CA ILE A 84 -9.06 14.53 7.94
C ILE A 84 -10.38 15.27 7.78
N CYS A 85 -10.94 15.38 6.57
CA CYS A 85 -12.22 16.05 6.33
C CYS A 85 -13.43 15.35 6.99
N ILE A 86 -13.35 14.02 7.19
CA ILE A 86 -14.44 13.25 7.82
C ILE A 86 -14.18 13.06 9.32
N GLY A 87 -12.96 12.70 9.70
CA GLY A 87 -12.61 12.29 11.06
C GLY A 87 -11.86 13.35 11.87
N GLY A 88 -11.52 14.49 11.27
CA GLY A 88 -10.74 15.54 11.93
C GLY A 88 -9.22 15.28 11.92
N PHE A 89 -8.47 16.22 12.51
CA PHE A 89 -6.99 16.16 12.60
C PHE A 89 -6.48 14.94 13.35
N GLY A 90 -7.23 14.44 14.33
CA GLY A 90 -6.90 13.23 15.10
C GLY A 90 -6.78 11.96 14.24
N SER A 91 -7.33 11.94 13.02
CA SER A 91 -7.16 10.82 12.08
C SER A 91 -5.69 10.56 11.76
N VAL A 92 -4.85 11.59 11.72
CA VAL A 92 -3.42 11.46 11.45
C VAL A 92 -2.70 10.67 12.55
N PHE A 93 -3.04 10.91 13.81
CA PHE A 93 -2.50 10.14 14.94
C PHE A 93 -2.80 8.64 14.77
N TRP A 94 -4.02 8.28 14.41
CA TRP A 94 -4.41 6.88 14.22
C TRP A 94 -3.80 6.26 12.97
N MET A 95 -3.52 7.05 11.93
CA MET A 95 -2.70 6.61 10.79
C MET A 95 -1.27 6.27 11.22
N TRP A 96 -0.66 7.07 12.11
CA TRP A 96 0.67 6.75 12.65
C TRP A 96 0.65 5.46 13.48
N VAL A 97 -0.34 5.31 14.36
CA VAL A 97 -0.48 4.11 15.19
C VAL A 97 -0.59 2.86 14.33
N ILE A 98 -1.52 2.86 13.33
CA ILE A 98 -1.71 1.67 12.48
C ILE A 98 -0.49 1.39 11.61
N ALA A 99 0.27 2.40 11.17
CA ALA A 99 1.50 2.23 10.43
C ALA A 99 2.61 1.60 11.29
N ILE A 100 2.79 2.07 12.51
CA ILE A 100 3.82 1.54 13.43
C ILE A 100 3.54 0.07 13.75
N ILE A 101 2.33 -0.27 14.21
CA ILE A 101 1.99 -1.65 14.55
C ILE A 101 1.84 -2.54 13.32
N GLY A 102 1.26 -2.02 12.24
CA GLY A 102 1.06 -2.74 10.98
C GLY A 102 2.38 -3.09 10.29
N SER A 103 3.43 -2.29 10.47
CA SER A 103 4.75 -2.57 9.89
C SER A 103 5.32 -3.91 10.37
N ALA A 104 4.99 -4.36 11.59
CA ALA A 104 5.34 -5.70 12.06
C ALA A 104 4.58 -6.79 11.30
N SER A 105 3.32 -6.54 10.91
CA SER A 105 2.58 -7.47 10.04
C SER A 105 3.24 -7.58 8.66
N ALA A 106 3.67 -6.44 8.09
CA ALA A 106 4.40 -6.42 6.81
C ALA A 106 5.74 -7.19 6.88
N LEU A 107 6.47 -7.11 8.01
CA LEU A 107 7.66 -7.91 8.26
C LEU A 107 7.34 -9.42 8.21
N ILE A 108 6.29 -9.86 8.92
CA ILE A 108 5.92 -11.28 9.00
C ILE A 108 5.46 -11.81 7.65
N GLU A 109 4.49 -11.16 7.00
CA GLU A 109 3.93 -11.62 5.72
C GLU A 109 4.98 -11.67 4.61
N SER A 110 5.88 -10.69 4.54
CA SER A 110 6.92 -10.64 3.52
C SER A 110 8.07 -11.62 3.79
N THR A 111 8.37 -11.90 5.06
CA THR A 111 9.28 -12.98 5.44
C THR A 111 8.72 -14.34 5.01
N LEU A 112 7.45 -14.62 5.28
CA LEU A 112 6.77 -15.84 4.84
C LEU A 112 6.75 -15.96 3.32
N ALA A 113 6.46 -14.88 2.60
CA ALA A 113 6.45 -14.89 1.14
C ALA A 113 7.83 -15.24 0.55
N GLN A 114 8.90 -14.75 1.15
CA GLN A 114 10.26 -15.11 0.75
C GLN A 114 10.62 -16.57 1.09
N ILE A 115 10.18 -17.09 2.23
CA ILE A 115 10.42 -18.50 2.60
C ILE A 115 9.75 -19.45 1.58
N TYR A 116 8.52 -19.16 1.17
CA TYR A 116 7.72 -20.02 0.30
C TYR A 116 7.71 -19.61 -1.17
N LYS A 117 8.61 -18.73 -1.59
CA LYS A 117 8.70 -18.32 -3.00
C LYS A 117 9.07 -19.47 -3.92
N LYS A 118 8.63 -19.41 -5.16
CA LYS A 118 8.83 -20.40 -6.21
C LYS A 118 9.67 -19.83 -7.33
N LYS A 119 10.46 -20.70 -7.97
CA LYS A 119 11.21 -20.36 -9.17
C LYS A 119 10.33 -20.56 -10.39
N GLY A 120 10.22 -19.53 -11.22
CA GLY A 120 9.54 -19.61 -12.51
C GLY A 120 10.42 -20.20 -13.59
N GLU A 121 9.79 -20.62 -14.70
CA GLU A 121 10.48 -21.15 -15.88
C GLU A 121 11.39 -20.12 -16.54
N ASP A 122 11.06 -18.84 -16.39
CA ASP A 122 11.81 -17.69 -16.89
C ASP A 122 12.97 -17.26 -15.98
N GLY A 123 13.21 -18.00 -14.90
CA GLY A 123 14.21 -17.68 -13.87
C GLY A 123 13.78 -16.63 -12.86
N SER A 124 12.61 -16.03 -13.02
CA SER A 124 12.03 -15.08 -12.06
C SER A 124 11.57 -15.78 -10.78
N CYS A 125 11.41 -15.01 -9.71
CA CYS A 125 10.87 -15.49 -8.44
C CYS A 125 9.45 -15.01 -8.24
N TYR A 126 8.57 -15.91 -7.84
CA TYR A 126 7.16 -15.66 -7.57
C TYR A 126 6.79 -16.10 -6.17
N GLY A 127 5.93 -15.37 -5.48
CA GLY A 127 5.51 -15.70 -4.13
C GLY A 127 4.40 -14.77 -3.65
N GLY A 128 4.05 -14.89 -2.38
CA GLY A 128 3.00 -14.12 -1.76
C GLY A 128 2.02 -15.00 -1.00
N PRO A 129 0.87 -14.47 -0.54
CA PRO A 129 -0.05 -15.22 0.30
C PRO A 129 -0.54 -16.53 -0.29
N ALA A 130 -0.88 -16.56 -1.57
CA ALA A 130 -1.34 -17.77 -2.22
C ALA A 130 -0.31 -18.93 -2.09
N TYR A 131 0.95 -18.60 -2.24
CA TYR A 131 2.04 -19.59 -2.17
C TYR A 131 2.24 -20.12 -0.76
N TYR A 132 2.27 -19.29 0.29
CA TYR A 132 2.42 -19.79 1.64
C TYR A 132 1.13 -20.43 2.19
N ILE A 133 -0.07 -20.01 1.75
CA ILE A 133 -1.33 -20.69 2.09
C ILE A 133 -1.32 -22.12 1.56
N GLU A 134 -0.98 -22.33 0.27
CA GLU A 134 -0.94 -23.65 -0.31
C GLU A 134 0.20 -24.50 0.29
N ALA A 135 1.42 -23.95 0.40
CA ALA A 135 2.58 -24.70 0.84
C ALA A 135 2.57 -25.05 2.34
N ALA A 136 2.12 -24.12 3.20
CA ALA A 136 2.18 -24.31 4.64
C ALA A 136 0.89 -24.85 5.26
N LEU A 137 -0.29 -24.42 4.73
CA LEU A 137 -1.59 -24.87 5.23
C LEU A 137 -2.22 -25.95 4.38
N HIS A 138 -1.59 -26.33 3.26
CA HIS A 138 -2.12 -27.32 2.30
C HIS A 138 -3.54 -27.01 1.82
N CYS A 139 -3.93 -25.73 1.77
CA CYS A 139 -5.28 -25.28 1.44
C CYS A 139 -5.30 -24.45 0.14
N ARG A 140 -5.23 -25.14 -1.01
CA ARG A 140 -5.31 -24.50 -2.33
C ARG A 140 -6.62 -23.74 -2.58
N PRO A 141 -7.82 -24.23 -2.14
CA PRO A 141 -9.05 -23.46 -2.32
C PRO A 141 -8.98 -22.07 -1.68
N LEU A 142 -8.47 -21.96 -0.44
CA LEU A 142 -8.29 -20.68 0.24
C LEU A 142 -7.30 -19.78 -0.51
N ALA A 143 -6.21 -20.35 -1.03
CA ALA A 143 -5.25 -19.62 -1.85
C ALA A 143 -5.89 -19.05 -3.12
N ILE A 144 -6.74 -19.81 -3.81
CA ILE A 144 -7.48 -19.32 -4.99
C ILE A 144 -8.47 -18.22 -4.62
N VAL A 145 -9.22 -18.37 -3.51
CA VAL A 145 -10.13 -17.32 -3.02
C VAL A 145 -9.37 -16.04 -2.74
N PHE A 146 -8.19 -16.13 -2.12
CA PHE A 146 -7.30 -14.98 -1.90
C PHE A 146 -6.85 -14.34 -3.22
N CYS A 147 -6.43 -15.15 -4.21
CA CYS A 147 -6.05 -14.65 -5.54
C CYS A 147 -7.18 -13.88 -6.21
N VAL A 148 -8.40 -14.42 -6.19
CA VAL A 148 -9.57 -13.77 -6.78
C VAL A 148 -9.87 -12.45 -6.06
N ALA A 149 -9.90 -12.46 -4.72
CA ALA A 149 -10.10 -11.25 -3.92
C ALA A 149 -9.06 -10.17 -4.25
N MET A 150 -7.79 -10.57 -4.35
CA MET A 150 -6.71 -9.64 -4.64
C MET A 150 -6.77 -9.11 -6.08
N ILE A 151 -7.10 -9.94 -7.08
CA ILE A 151 -7.28 -9.48 -8.47
C ILE A 151 -8.45 -8.48 -8.55
N LEU A 152 -9.57 -8.77 -7.88
CA LEU A 152 -10.71 -7.85 -7.84
C LEU A 152 -10.34 -6.52 -7.15
N THR A 153 -9.53 -6.57 -6.11
CA THR A 153 -9.05 -5.37 -5.40
C THR A 153 -8.14 -4.53 -6.31
N TYR A 154 -7.10 -5.14 -6.87
CA TYR A 154 -6.01 -4.40 -7.53
C TYR A 154 -6.26 -4.11 -9.00
N ALA A 155 -6.83 -5.06 -9.77
CA ALA A 155 -7.13 -4.82 -11.18
C ALA A 155 -8.38 -3.95 -11.39
N PHE A 156 -9.30 -3.94 -10.41
CA PHE A 156 -10.57 -3.20 -10.52
C PHE A 156 -10.68 -2.14 -9.41
N GLY A 157 -10.98 -2.49 -8.17
CA GLY A 157 -11.30 -1.55 -7.10
C GLY A 157 -10.30 -0.41 -6.97
N PHE A 158 -9.04 -0.72 -6.72
CA PHE A 158 -7.98 0.28 -6.54
C PHE A 158 -7.62 1.01 -7.83
N ASN A 159 -7.63 0.32 -8.98
CA ASN A 159 -7.35 0.96 -10.26
C ASN A 159 -8.45 1.94 -10.67
N MET A 160 -9.72 1.59 -10.45
CA MET A 160 -10.85 2.48 -10.69
C MET A 160 -10.79 3.70 -9.77
N LEU A 161 -10.52 3.49 -8.48
CA LEU A 161 -10.40 4.57 -7.49
C LEU A 161 -9.21 5.49 -7.80
N ALA A 162 -8.06 4.94 -8.20
CA ALA A 162 -6.90 5.75 -8.57
C ALA A 162 -7.19 6.63 -9.80
N SER A 163 -7.92 6.11 -10.78
CA SER A 163 -8.34 6.86 -11.96
C SER A 163 -9.31 7.99 -11.60
N TYR A 164 -10.31 7.70 -10.75
CA TYR A 164 -11.22 8.72 -10.24
C TYR A 164 -10.46 9.83 -9.47
N ASN A 165 -9.61 9.42 -8.54
CA ASN A 165 -8.85 10.35 -7.72
C ASN A 165 -7.98 11.29 -8.59
N LEU A 166 -7.33 10.75 -9.63
CA LEU A 166 -6.57 11.58 -10.56
C LEU A 166 -7.45 12.58 -11.28
N GLN A 167 -8.53 12.13 -11.94
CA GLN A 167 -9.37 13.02 -12.72
C GLN A 167 -10.02 14.11 -11.86
N SER A 168 -10.33 13.82 -10.60
CA SER A 168 -10.94 14.79 -9.69
C SER A 168 -10.04 16.00 -9.41
N THR A 169 -8.71 15.86 -9.52
CA THR A 169 -7.78 16.99 -9.34
C THR A 169 -7.82 17.99 -10.48
N PHE A 170 -8.39 17.63 -11.62
CA PHE A 170 -8.55 18.57 -12.72
C PHE A 170 -9.78 19.49 -12.58
N SER A 171 -10.69 19.20 -11.66
CA SER A 171 -11.94 19.96 -11.48
C SER A 171 -11.75 21.43 -11.09
N VAL A 172 -10.58 21.80 -10.58
CA VAL A 172 -10.24 23.19 -10.22
C VAL A 172 -9.92 24.06 -11.45
N PHE A 173 -9.62 23.47 -12.59
CA PHE A 173 -9.23 24.21 -13.80
C PHE A 173 -10.43 24.57 -14.66
N SER A 174 -10.39 25.74 -15.29
CA SER A 174 -11.48 26.29 -16.10
C SER A 174 -11.84 25.47 -17.35
N PHE A 175 -10.91 24.66 -17.86
CA PHE A 175 -11.16 23.77 -18.99
C PHE A 175 -11.89 22.47 -18.62
N TYR A 176 -12.08 22.21 -17.32
CA TYR A 176 -12.72 20.97 -16.88
C TYR A 176 -14.23 21.01 -17.10
N GLU A 177 -14.73 20.02 -17.79
CA GLU A 177 -16.15 19.81 -18.03
C GLU A 177 -16.58 18.48 -17.41
N ALA A 178 -17.48 18.52 -16.42
CA ALA A 178 -17.86 17.37 -15.59
C ALA A 178 -18.40 16.16 -16.39
N LYS A 179 -18.99 16.40 -17.58
CA LYS A 179 -19.53 15.32 -18.42
C LYS A 179 -18.48 14.66 -19.31
N MET A 180 -17.46 15.37 -19.78
CA MET A 180 -16.48 14.88 -20.76
C MET A 180 -15.09 14.67 -20.19
N SER A 181 -14.62 15.59 -19.33
CA SER A 181 -13.24 15.57 -18.83
C SER A 181 -12.87 14.28 -18.10
N PRO A 182 -13.73 13.67 -17.24
CA PRO A 182 -13.41 12.39 -16.60
C PRO A 182 -13.06 11.28 -17.61
N TRP A 183 -13.83 11.18 -18.69
CA TRP A 183 -13.63 10.15 -19.72
C TRP A 183 -12.37 10.38 -20.54
N ILE A 184 -12.07 11.63 -20.88
CA ILE A 184 -10.84 11.99 -21.60
C ILE A 184 -9.61 11.69 -20.74
N ILE A 185 -9.60 12.14 -19.49
CA ILE A 185 -8.47 11.94 -18.56
C ILE A 185 -8.31 10.45 -18.24
N GLY A 186 -9.40 9.74 -17.94
CA GLY A 186 -9.41 8.30 -17.74
C GLY A 186 -8.94 7.51 -18.96
N GLY A 187 -9.33 7.94 -20.16
CA GLY A 187 -8.88 7.36 -21.44
C GLY A 187 -7.38 7.53 -21.65
N ILE A 188 -6.86 8.72 -21.45
CA ILE A 188 -5.40 8.98 -21.54
C ILE A 188 -4.64 8.12 -20.54
N LEU A 189 -5.10 8.06 -19.30
CA LEU A 189 -4.47 7.26 -18.25
C LEU A 189 -4.51 5.76 -18.58
N ALA A 190 -5.64 5.25 -19.07
CA ALA A 190 -5.81 3.87 -19.48
C ALA A 190 -4.87 3.49 -20.64
N VAL A 191 -4.72 4.36 -21.65
CA VAL A 191 -3.81 4.15 -22.78
C VAL A 191 -2.36 4.14 -22.34
N LEU A 192 -1.93 5.12 -21.52
CA LEU A 192 -0.56 5.21 -21.02
C LEU A 192 -0.21 3.99 -20.15
N THR A 193 -1.11 3.61 -19.24
CA THR A 193 -0.93 2.43 -18.40
C THR A 193 -0.90 1.16 -19.24
N GLY A 194 -1.84 0.98 -20.15
CA GLY A 194 -1.90 -0.17 -21.07
C GLY A 194 -0.62 -0.31 -21.89
N TRP A 195 -0.09 0.78 -22.44
CA TRP A 195 1.17 0.79 -23.16
C TRP A 195 2.35 0.31 -22.31
N CYS A 196 2.45 0.79 -21.07
CA CYS A 196 3.50 0.35 -20.14
C CYS A 196 3.36 -1.14 -19.80
N LEU A 197 2.13 -1.61 -19.52
CA LEU A 197 1.82 -2.99 -19.17
C LEU A 197 2.15 -3.97 -20.30
N LEU A 198 2.01 -3.59 -21.56
CA LEU A 198 2.41 -4.43 -22.70
C LEU A 198 3.89 -4.81 -22.68
N GLY A 199 4.73 -4.06 -21.98
CA GLY A 199 6.15 -4.37 -21.75
C GLY A 199 6.44 -5.41 -20.67
N GLY A 200 5.42 -5.85 -19.92
CA GLY A 200 5.54 -6.86 -18.88
C GLY A 200 6.23 -6.38 -17.60
N GLY A 201 6.45 -7.31 -16.68
CA GLY A 201 6.98 -7.04 -15.34
C GLY A 201 8.33 -6.30 -15.32
N SER A 202 9.25 -6.63 -16.23
CA SER A 202 10.57 -5.97 -16.31
C SER A 202 10.45 -4.47 -16.63
N ARG A 203 9.50 -4.07 -17.50
CA ARG A 203 9.23 -2.66 -17.79
C ARG A 203 8.62 -1.97 -16.56
N ILE A 204 7.69 -2.62 -15.88
CA ILE A 204 7.08 -2.09 -14.64
C ILE A 204 8.18 -1.81 -13.62
N VAL A 205 9.04 -2.80 -13.32
CA VAL A 205 10.15 -2.65 -12.37
C VAL A 205 11.07 -1.49 -12.76
N LYS A 206 11.43 -1.36 -14.04
CA LYS A 206 12.30 -0.28 -14.53
C LYS A 206 11.66 1.09 -14.35
N VAL A 207 10.39 1.26 -14.71
CA VAL A 207 9.67 2.54 -14.62
C VAL A 207 9.48 2.93 -13.16
N THR A 208 9.01 2.02 -12.31
CA THR A 208 8.78 2.30 -10.89
C THR A 208 10.07 2.64 -10.15
N SER A 209 11.17 1.94 -10.43
CA SER A 209 12.48 2.21 -9.82
C SER A 209 13.05 3.58 -10.14
N MET A 210 12.62 4.20 -11.23
CA MET A 210 13.05 5.54 -11.62
C MET A 210 12.05 6.62 -11.14
N VAL A 211 10.77 6.40 -11.34
CA VAL A 211 9.73 7.43 -11.10
C VAL A 211 9.45 7.60 -9.60
N VAL A 212 9.32 6.50 -8.85
CA VAL A 212 8.91 6.55 -7.44
C VAL A 212 9.85 7.39 -6.56
N PRO A 213 11.18 7.22 -6.62
CA PRO A 213 12.07 8.05 -5.80
C PRO A 213 11.99 9.53 -6.16
N VAL A 214 11.93 9.86 -7.47
CA VAL A 214 11.90 11.25 -7.94
C VAL A 214 10.61 11.94 -7.48
N MET A 215 9.44 11.29 -7.69
CA MET A 215 8.16 11.86 -7.26
C MET A 215 8.09 12.01 -5.74
N GLY A 216 8.57 11.00 -4.99
CA GLY A 216 8.55 11.03 -3.53
C GLY A 216 9.40 12.16 -2.95
N ILE A 217 10.65 12.32 -3.45
CA ILE A 217 11.54 13.40 -3.02
C ILE A 217 10.98 14.77 -3.37
N ALA A 218 10.45 14.95 -4.58
CA ALA A 218 9.84 16.21 -5.01
C ALA A 218 8.61 16.55 -4.14
N TYR A 219 7.76 15.56 -3.87
CA TYR A 219 6.56 15.74 -3.04
C TYR A 219 6.91 16.13 -1.60
N ILE A 220 7.88 15.45 -0.97
CA ILE A 220 8.35 15.76 0.38
C ILE A 220 8.99 17.15 0.40
N GLY A 221 9.79 17.51 -0.61
CA GLY A 221 10.43 18.81 -0.71
C GLY A 221 9.43 19.97 -0.73
N ILE A 222 8.38 19.88 -1.54
CA ILE A 222 7.30 20.88 -1.57
C ILE A 222 6.49 20.87 -0.28
N SER A 223 6.22 19.70 0.29
CA SER A 223 5.50 19.61 1.57
C SER A 223 6.28 20.30 2.70
N LEU A 224 7.58 20.09 2.79
CA LEU A 224 8.44 20.77 3.76
C LEU A 224 8.46 22.29 3.52
N LEU A 225 8.50 22.73 2.28
CA LEU A 225 8.44 24.15 1.93
C LEU A 225 7.13 24.79 2.45
N VAL A 226 5.98 24.15 2.22
CA VAL A 226 4.68 24.62 2.70
C VAL A 226 4.63 24.67 4.23
N VAL A 227 5.14 23.66 4.91
CA VAL A 227 5.20 23.62 6.37
C VAL A 227 6.10 24.75 6.91
N ILE A 228 7.23 25.03 6.26
CA ILE A 228 8.15 26.13 6.66
C ILE A 228 7.46 27.50 6.47
N ILE A 229 6.75 27.69 5.36
CA ILE A 229 5.98 28.92 5.11
C ILE A 229 4.94 29.15 6.22
N ASN A 230 4.28 28.08 6.67
CA ASN A 230 3.21 28.10 7.67
C ASN A 230 3.68 27.67 9.08
N ILE A 231 4.96 27.81 9.40
CA ILE A 231 5.57 27.28 10.63
C ILE A 231 4.85 27.73 11.91
N GLN A 232 4.28 28.92 11.90
CA GLN A 232 3.52 29.47 13.02
C GLN A 232 2.25 28.68 13.37
N ASN A 233 1.65 27.96 12.41
CA ASN A 233 0.45 27.16 12.60
C ASN A 233 0.77 25.74 13.11
N VAL A 234 2.03 25.32 12.99
CA VAL A 234 2.45 23.94 13.32
C VAL A 234 2.20 23.57 14.80
N PRO A 235 2.50 24.42 15.81
CA PRO A 235 2.20 24.07 17.19
C PRO A 235 0.71 23.83 17.46
N ALA A 236 -0.16 24.71 16.96
CA ALA A 236 -1.62 24.58 17.11
C ALA A 236 -2.15 23.33 16.40
N MET A 237 -1.61 23.01 15.22
CA MET A 237 -1.92 21.79 14.46
C MET A 237 -1.62 20.54 15.30
N PHE A 238 -0.44 20.43 15.92
CA PHE A 238 -0.13 19.29 16.77
C PHE A 238 -1.05 19.17 17.98
N VAL A 239 -1.39 20.26 18.62
CA VAL A 239 -2.38 20.26 19.73
C VAL A 239 -3.70 19.67 19.24
N ARG A 240 -4.24 20.12 18.10
CA ARG A 240 -5.48 19.60 17.53
C ARG A 240 -5.39 18.10 17.19
N ILE A 241 -4.24 17.63 16.65
CA ILE A 241 -4.06 16.20 16.34
C ILE A 241 -4.28 15.35 17.60
N PHE A 242 -3.68 15.73 18.73
CA PHE A 242 -3.79 14.94 19.96
C PHE A 242 -5.15 15.12 20.65
N GLU A 243 -5.70 16.32 20.70
CA GLU A 243 -7.02 16.58 21.29
C GLU A 243 -8.11 15.79 20.56
N GLU A 244 -8.16 15.88 19.23
CA GLU A 244 -9.18 15.21 18.41
C GLU A 244 -8.95 13.69 18.32
N ALA A 245 -7.71 13.19 18.45
CA ALA A 245 -7.42 11.76 18.43
C ALA A 245 -8.05 11.01 19.60
N PHE A 246 -8.21 11.67 20.73
CA PHE A 246 -8.74 11.09 21.98
C PHE A 246 -10.12 11.65 22.36
N ASP A 247 -10.88 12.17 21.37
CA ASP A 247 -12.28 12.50 21.60
C ASP A 247 -13.12 11.21 21.73
N PHE A 248 -13.15 10.72 22.98
CA PHE A 248 -13.88 9.48 23.31
C PHE A 248 -15.39 9.60 23.10
N LYS A 249 -15.98 10.80 23.14
CA LYS A 249 -17.41 11.00 22.83
C LYS A 249 -17.68 10.72 21.36
N ALA A 250 -16.83 11.21 20.46
CA ALA A 250 -16.93 10.92 19.04
C ALA A 250 -16.65 9.43 18.75
N ILE A 251 -15.65 8.84 19.41
CA ILE A 251 -15.28 7.41 19.21
C ILE A 251 -16.43 6.49 19.63
N PHE A 252 -17.08 6.72 20.77
CA PHE A 252 -18.14 5.84 21.26
C PHE A 252 -19.55 6.23 20.78
N GLY A 253 -19.75 7.50 20.38
CA GLY A 253 -21.05 8.00 19.92
C GLY A 253 -21.31 7.79 18.43
N ALA A 254 -20.32 8.03 17.57
CA ALA A 254 -20.40 7.91 16.11
C ALA A 254 -19.13 7.29 15.52
N PHE A 255 -18.84 6.04 15.89
CA PHE A 255 -17.58 5.37 15.63
C PHE A 255 -17.13 5.41 14.14
N SER A 256 -18.06 5.23 13.20
CA SER A 256 -17.75 5.22 11.76
C SER A 256 -17.22 6.54 11.21
N GLY A 257 -17.55 7.66 11.85
CA GLY A 257 -17.05 8.99 11.51
C GLY A 257 -15.91 9.48 12.39
N SER A 258 -15.47 8.68 13.38
CA SER A 258 -14.44 9.10 14.33
C SER A 258 -13.05 9.20 13.69
N ALA A 259 -12.19 10.02 14.28
CA ALA A 259 -10.78 10.14 13.95
C ALA A 259 -10.08 8.77 13.90
N MET A 260 -10.36 7.91 14.89
CA MET A 260 -9.79 6.57 14.98
C MET A 260 -10.18 5.71 13.77
N MET A 261 -11.47 5.64 13.44
CA MET A 261 -11.95 4.81 12.33
C MET A 261 -11.39 5.30 10.99
N GLN A 262 -11.45 6.62 10.74
CA GLN A 262 -10.97 7.19 9.48
C GLN A 262 -9.45 7.04 9.35
N GLY A 263 -8.71 7.28 10.42
CA GLY A 263 -7.26 7.09 10.43
C GLY A 263 -6.85 5.65 10.16
N ILE A 264 -7.51 4.66 10.77
CA ILE A 264 -7.23 3.23 10.55
C ILE A 264 -7.59 2.82 9.11
N ARG A 265 -8.77 3.21 8.60
CA ARG A 265 -9.21 2.88 7.23
C ARG A 265 -8.25 3.43 6.18
N ARG A 266 -7.96 4.72 6.23
CA ARG A 266 -7.12 5.39 5.22
C ARG A 266 -5.65 5.05 5.41
N GLY A 267 -5.19 4.83 6.65
CA GLY A 267 -3.86 4.30 6.94
C GLY A 267 -3.66 2.92 6.33
N LEU A 268 -4.60 1.99 6.53
CA LEU A 268 -4.54 0.65 5.96
C LEU A 268 -4.59 0.68 4.42
N TYR A 269 -5.46 1.51 3.85
CA TYR A 269 -5.54 1.70 2.39
C TYR A 269 -4.21 2.18 1.80
N SER A 270 -3.50 3.08 2.50
CA SER A 270 -2.23 3.62 2.06
C SER A 270 -1.09 2.61 2.22
N ASN A 271 -0.90 2.06 3.43
CA ASN A 271 0.29 1.25 3.73
C ASN A 271 0.15 -0.25 3.41
N GLU A 272 -1.06 -0.74 3.19
CA GLU A 272 -1.36 -2.13 2.82
C GLU A 272 -0.78 -3.19 3.77
N ALA A 273 -0.47 -2.84 5.03
CA ALA A 273 0.19 -3.74 5.95
C ALA A 273 -0.73 -4.85 6.46
N GLY A 274 -0.35 -6.10 6.26
CA GLY A 274 -1.12 -7.27 6.70
C GLY A 274 -2.22 -7.71 5.74
N ILE A 275 -2.48 -6.98 4.64
CA ILE A 275 -3.50 -7.41 3.65
C ILE A 275 -2.97 -8.41 2.62
N GLY A 276 -1.66 -8.64 2.58
CA GLY A 276 -1.05 -9.66 1.72
C GLY A 276 -0.69 -9.21 0.30
N SER A 277 -0.66 -7.92 0.02
CA SER A 277 -0.31 -7.39 -1.32
C SER A 277 1.19 -7.31 -1.54
N ALA A 278 1.89 -6.57 -0.70
CA ALA A 278 3.33 -6.36 -0.78
C ALA A 278 4.19 -7.63 -0.78
N PRO A 279 3.78 -8.72 -0.12
CA PRO A 279 4.43 -10.02 -0.25
C PRO A 279 4.68 -10.50 -1.68
N ASN A 280 3.81 -10.12 -2.64
CA ASN A 280 3.97 -10.47 -4.06
C ASN A 280 5.17 -9.77 -4.70
N ALA A 281 5.44 -8.52 -4.34
CA ALA A 281 6.66 -7.83 -4.79
C ALA A 281 7.88 -8.29 -4.00
N SER A 282 7.76 -8.46 -2.68
CA SER A 282 8.89 -8.87 -1.84
C SER A 282 9.46 -10.22 -2.23
N ALA A 283 8.60 -11.16 -2.64
CA ALA A 283 9.02 -12.50 -3.07
C ALA A 283 9.86 -12.48 -4.36
N SER A 284 9.72 -11.47 -5.20
CA SER A 284 10.49 -11.35 -6.45
C SER A 284 11.95 -10.98 -6.22
N ALA A 285 12.32 -10.47 -5.04
CA ALA A 285 13.69 -10.07 -4.75
C ALA A 285 14.62 -11.28 -4.50
N ASN A 286 15.84 -11.15 -5.02
CA ASN A 286 16.93 -12.05 -4.71
C ASN A 286 17.69 -11.54 -3.50
N VAL A 287 17.63 -12.27 -2.39
CA VAL A 287 18.26 -11.93 -1.11
C VAL A 287 18.84 -13.18 -0.46
N SER A 288 19.86 -13.01 0.37
CA SER A 288 20.50 -14.14 1.10
C SER A 288 19.67 -14.65 2.28
N HIS A 289 18.73 -13.83 2.81
CA HIS A 289 17.91 -14.21 3.95
C HIS A 289 16.49 -13.65 3.83
N PRO A 290 15.40 -14.42 4.05
CA PRO A 290 14.01 -13.99 3.93
C PRO A 290 13.66 -12.75 4.75
N VAL A 291 14.19 -12.63 5.96
CA VAL A 291 13.93 -11.51 6.88
C VAL A 291 14.39 -10.18 6.30
N LYS A 292 15.39 -10.14 5.43
CA LYS A 292 15.83 -8.90 4.78
C LYS A 292 14.70 -8.24 4.00
N GLN A 293 13.92 -9.01 3.24
CA GLN A 293 12.74 -8.48 2.55
C GLN A 293 11.59 -8.15 3.50
N GLY A 294 11.43 -8.90 4.57
CA GLY A 294 10.51 -8.52 5.64
C GLY A 294 10.83 -7.15 6.21
N LEU A 295 12.11 -6.88 6.51
CA LEU A 295 12.60 -5.58 7.01
C LEU A 295 12.42 -4.46 5.97
N VAL A 296 12.68 -4.74 4.71
CA VAL A 296 12.45 -3.79 3.60
C VAL A 296 10.98 -3.40 3.50
N GLN A 297 10.06 -4.35 3.64
CA GLN A 297 8.62 -4.05 3.60
C GLN A 297 8.11 -3.35 4.87
N MET A 298 8.70 -3.63 6.03
CA MET A 298 8.49 -2.84 7.25
C MET A 298 8.87 -1.37 7.03
N LEU A 299 10.04 -1.12 6.43
CA LEU A 299 10.48 0.24 6.08
C LEU A 299 9.57 0.91 5.05
N SER A 300 9.05 0.15 4.07
CA SER A 300 8.10 0.66 3.08
C SER A 300 6.84 1.24 3.71
N VAL A 301 6.31 0.62 4.78
CA VAL A 301 5.17 1.14 5.55
C VAL A 301 5.50 2.50 6.19
N PHE A 302 6.73 2.66 6.69
CA PHE A 302 7.18 3.93 7.27
C PHE A 302 7.31 5.02 6.20
N ILE A 303 7.93 4.70 5.06
CA ILE A 303 8.05 5.64 3.93
C ILE A 303 6.66 6.09 3.46
N ASP A 304 5.72 5.16 3.32
CA ASP A 304 4.37 5.47 2.88
C ASP A 304 3.61 6.36 3.88
N THR A 305 3.45 5.90 5.10
CA THR A 305 2.51 6.53 6.04
C THR A 305 3.19 7.54 6.96
N LEU A 306 4.31 7.17 7.62
CA LEU A 306 4.96 8.09 8.55
C LEU A 306 5.68 9.24 7.83
N LEU A 307 6.04 9.07 6.55
CA LEU A 307 6.69 10.13 5.80
C LEU A 307 5.72 10.80 4.82
N LEU A 308 5.18 10.09 3.82
CA LEU A 308 4.40 10.70 2.75
C LEU A 308 2.99 11.10 3.17
N CYS A 309 2.24 10.25 3.89
CA CYS A 309 0.93 10.66 4.40
C CYS A 309 1.05 11.79 5.41
N THR A 310 2.09 11.74 6.27
CA THR A 310 2.36 12.84 7.22
C THR A 310 2.71 14.13 6.48
N ALA A 311 3.51 14.06 5.41
CA ALA A 311 3.83 15.22 4.58
C ALA A 311 2.56 15.87 4.02
N THR A 312 1.62 15.07 3.48
CA THR A 312 0.32 15.58 3.01
C THR A 312 -0.49 16.20 4.14
N ALA A 313 -0.61 15.49 5.26
CA ALA A 313 -1.37 15.96 6.42
C ALA A 313 -0.84 17.29 6.95
N MET A 314 0.48 17.38 7.19
CA MET A 314 1.10 18.60 7.69
C MET A 314 0.99 19.76 6.72
N MET A 315 1.20 19.51 5.43
CA MET A 315 1.07 20.51 4.37
C MET A 315 -0.35 21.12 4.33
N CYS A 316 -1.38 20.28 4.41
CA CYS A 316 -2.75 20.75 4.37
C CYS A 316 -3.19 21.41 5.70
N MET A 317 -2.89 20.77 6.83
CA MET A 317 -3.33 21.27 8.14
C MET A 317 -2.60 22.55 8.56
N SER A 318 -1.37 22.78 8.12
CA SER A 318 -0.63 24.02 8.42
C SER A 318 -1.11 25.22 7.61
N SER A 319 -1.83 25.02 6.51
CA SER A 319 -2.30 26.12 5.63
C SER A 319 -3.33 27.04 6.28
N GLY A 320 -3.99 26.61 7.35
CA GLY A 320 -5.09 27.36 7.99
C GLY A 320 -6.47 27.14 7.37
N ILE A 321 -6.57 26.34 6.30
CA ILE A 321 -7.86 25.96 5.69
C ILE A 321 -8.48 24.83 6.51
N ASP A 322 -9.59 25.10 7.19
CA ASP A 322 -10.29 24.08 7.97
C ASP A 322 -10.87 22.96 7.08
N PRO A 323 -10.74 21.70 7.49
CA PRO A 323 -11.31 20.58 6.77
C PRO A 323 -12.84 20.61 6.88
N ALA A 324 -13.52 20.34 5.76
CA ALA A 324 -14.97 20.20 5.71
C ALA A 324 -15.32 18.99 4.83
N LYS A 325 -16.45 18.35 5.10
CA LYS A 325 -16.92 17.19 4.31
C LYS A 325 -17.13 17.52 2.84
N GLU A 326 -17.55 18.75 2.56
CA GLU A 326 -17.79 19.25 1.21
C GLU A 326 -16.49 19.44 0.42
N LEU A 327 -15.37 19.61 1.12
CA LEU A 327 -14.03 19.75 0.55
C LEU A 327 -13.26 18.41 0.49
N GLN A 328 -13.91 17.32 0.86
CA GLN A 328 -13.26 16.00 0.91
C GLN A 328 -12.53 15.65 -0.40
N GLY A 329 -11.31 15.16 -0.27
CA GLY A 329 -10.50 14.70 -1.40
C GLY A 329 -9.61 15.79 -2.01
N ALA A 330 -9.58 15.89 -3.33
CA ALA A 330 -8.73 16.87 -4.04
C ALA A 330 -9.01 18.33 -3.68
N PRO A 331 -10.27 18.77 -3.54
CA PRO A 331 -10.57 20.19 -3.26
C PRO A 331 -9.88 20.73 -2.03
N TRP A 332 -9.86 20.01 -0.91
CA TRP A 332 -9.21 20.49 0.31
C TRP A 332 -7.68 20.60 0.16
N VAL A 333 -7.07 19.61 -0.46
CA VAL A 333 -5.61 19.64 -0.70
C VAL A 333 -5.24 20.80 -1.62
N GLN A 334 -6.01 21.02 -2.68
CA GLN A 334 -5.76 22.09 -3.64
C GLN A 334 -5.99 23.48 -3.02
N ALA A 335 -7.06 23.66 -2.23
CA ALA A 335 -7.30 24.90 -1.50
C ALA A 335 -6.18 25.20 -0.49
N SER A 336 -5.74 24.19 0.26
CA SER A 336 -4.64 24.31 1.22
C SER A 336 -3.34 24.77 0.56
N LEU A 337 -3.00 24.19 -0.60
CA LEU A 337 -1.79 24.60 -1.31
C LEU A 337 -1.94 25.92 -2.06
N GLN A 338 -3.14 26.24 -2.52
CA GLN A 338 -3.41 27.53 -3.14
C GLN A 338 -3.21 28.67 -2.14
N GLU A 339 -3.59 28.48 -0.88
CA GLU A 339 -3.35 29.47 0.18
C GLU A 339 -1.85 29.71 0.40
N SER A 340 -1.04 28.66 0.39
CA SER A 340 0.40 28.75 0.68
C SER A 340 1.27 29.08 -0.53
N LEU A 341 0.92 28.60 -1.73
CA LEU A 341 1.74 28.64 -2.96
C LEU A 341 1.04 29.36 -4.13
N GLY A 342 -0.15 29.95 -3.90
CA GLY A 342 -0.92 30.56 -4.97
C GLY A 342 -1.34 29.56 -6.05
N SER A 343 -1.42 30.01 -7.29
CA SER A 343 -1.85 29.19 -8.43
C SER A 343 -0.94 27.98 -8.73
N PHE A 344 0.30 27.99 -8.21
CA PHE A 344 1.21 26.85 -8.35
C PHE A 344 0.73 25.62 -7.54
N GLY A 345 0.06 25.83 -6.40
CA GLY A 345 -0.39 24.75 -5.51
C GLY A 345 -1.28 23.71 -6.20
N PRO A 346 -2.43 24.10 -6.79
CA PRO A 346 -3.30 23.17 -7.52
C PRO A 346 -2.61 22.47 -8.69
N ILE A 347 -1.74 23.19 -9.44
CA ILE A 347 -0.95 22.60 -10.54
C ILE A 347 -0.02 21.51 -10.02
N PHE A 348 0.71 21.80 -8.94
CA PHE A 348 1.63 20.84 -8.32
C PHE A 348 0.91 19.57 -7.90
N ILE A 349 -0.23 19.68 -7.21
CA ILE A 349 -1.01 18.51 -6.77
C ILE A 349 -1.51 17.70 -7.96
N THR A 350 -1.99 18.35 -9.01
CA THR A 350 -2.46 17.63 -10.21
C THR A 350 -1.32 16.89 -10.90
N VAL A 351 -0.14 17.52 -11.04
CA VAL A 351 1.05 16.87 -11.61
C VAL A 351 1.52 15.72 -10.72
N ALA A 352 1.60 15.93 -9.41
CA ALA A 352 1.94 14.86 -8.47
C ALA A 352 0.97 13.67 -8.60
N MET A 353 -0.32 13.93 -8.68
CA MET A 353 -1.35 12.91 -8.84
C MET A 353 -1.24 12.12 -10.16
N VAL A 354 -0.77 12.75 -11.25
CA VAL A 354 -0.48 12.01 -12.50
C VAL A 354 0.58 10.93 -12.25
N PHE A 355 1.68 11.29 -11.60
CA PHE A 355 2.75 10.33 -11.30
C PHE A 355 2.32 9.28 -10.26
N PHE A 356 1.67 9.70 -9.18
CA PHE A 356 1.20 8.80 -8.14
C PHE A 356 0.15 7.80 -8.67
N ALA A 357 -0.85 8.25 -9.42
CA ALA A 357 -1.85 7.37 -10.01
C ALA A 357 -1.20 6.39 -11.02
N PHE A 358 -0.36 6.89 -11.93
CA PHE A 358 0.29 6.07 -12.93
C PHE A 358 1.15 4.97 -12.30
N THR A 359 1.99 5.30 -11.32
CA THR A 359 2.85 4.31 -10.65
C THR A 359 2.03 3.29 -9.85
N THR A 360 0.95 3.74 -9.18
CA THR A 360 0.01 2.83 -8.47
C THR A 360 -0.60 1.80 -9.42
N LEU A 361 -1.08 2.22 -10.58
CA LEU A 361 -1.66 1.32 -11.57
C LEU A 361 -0.64 0.26 -12.05
N LEU A 362 0.62 0.65 -12.20
CA LEU A 362 1.69 -0.28 -12.58
C LEU A 362 1.99 -1.30 -11.47
N GLY A 363 2.12 -0.84 -10.22
CA GLY A 363 2.36 -1.70 -9.07
C GLY A 363 1.22 -2.70 -8.84
N ASN A 364 -0.01 -2.23 -8.95
CA ASN A 364 -1.22 -3.06 -8.85
C ASN A 364 -1.24 -4.18 -9.89
N CYS A 365 -0.92 -3.85 -11.14
CA CYS A 365 -0.88 -4.85 -12.22
C CYS A 365 0.29 -5.84 -12.07
N PHE A 366 1.42 -5.43 -11.48
CA PHE A 366 2.50 -6.34 -11.16
C PHE A 366 2.05 -7.43 -10.16
N TYR A 367 1.28 -7.06 -9.16
CA TYR A 367 0.70 -8.04 -8.23
C TYR A 367 -0.23 -9.02 -8.93
N CYS A 368 -1.10 -8.51 -9.82
CA CYS A 368 -2.02 -9.35 -10.58
C CYS A 368 -1.30 -10.34 -11.49
N ASP A 369 -0.21 -9.93 -12.16
CA ASP A 369 0.60 -10.82 -13.00
C ASP A 369 1.12 -12.03 -12.19
N ASN A 370 1.62 -11.80 -10.95
CA ASN A 370 2.09 -12.86 -10.05
C ASN A 370 0.96 -13.85 -9.66
N LEU A 371 -0.23 -13.32 -9.36
CA LEU A 371 -1.39 -14.15 -9.01
C LEU A 371 -1.90 -14.99 -10.19
N LEU A 372 -1.88 -14.44 -11.39
CA LEU A 372 -2.26 -15.18 -12.60
C LEU A 372 -1.30 -16.34 -12.88
N ILE A 373 0.00 -16.14 -12.66
CA ILE A 373 1.01 -17.21 -12.74
C ILE A 373 0.71 -18.31 -11.71
N TYR A 374 0.38 -17.94 -10.48
CA TYR A 374 0.00 -18.89 -9.44
C TYR A 374 -1.22 -19.72 -9.84
N ILE A 375 -2.29 -19.08 -10.31
CA ILE A 375 -3.55 -19.75 -10.70
C ILE A 375 -3.30 -20.77 -11.82
N HIS A 376 -2.54 -20.37 -12.86
CA HIS A 376 -2.25 -21.21 -14.02
C HIS A 376 -1.13 -22.22 -13.78
N LYS A 377 -0.39 -22.11 -12.67
CA LYS A 377 0.82 -22.93 -12.33
C LYS A 377 1.97 -22.82 -13.35
N LYS A 378 1.87 -21.93 -14.30
CA LYS A 378 2.86 -21.62 -15.35
C LYS A 378 2.63 -20.21 -15.87
N GLN A 379 3.55 -19.74 -16.70
CA GLN A 379 3.35 -18.48 -17.41
C GLN A 379 2.09 -18.58 -18.28
N PRO A 380 1.08 -17.72 -18.06
CA PRO A 380 -0.12 -17.70 -18.89
C PRO A 380 0.24 -17.33 -20.34
N GLU A 381 -0.60 -17.76 -21.29
CA GLU A 381 -0.43 -17.43 -22.69
C GLU A 381 -0.41 -15.91 -22.92
N LYS A 382 0.42 -15.45 -23.86
CA LYS A 382 0.54 -14.02 -24.19
C LYS A 382 -0.79 -13.39 -24.59
N ALA A 383 -1.66 -14.14 -25.25
CA ALA A 383 -3.00 -13.66 -25.64
C ALA A 383 -3.88 -13.43 -24.40
N PHE A 384 -3.89 -14.36 -23.45
CA PHE A 384 -4.60 -14.22 -22.18
C PHE A 384 -4.11 -13.01 -21.37
N MET A 385 -2.79 -12.85 -21.22
CA MET A 385 -2.22 -11.70 -20.51
C MET A 385 -2.55 -10.36 -21.17
N LYS A 386 -2.57 -10.31 -22.52
CA LYS A 386 -3.01 -9.11 -23.25
C LYS A 386 -4.48 -8.81 -22.99
N GLY A 387 -5.35 -9.83 -23.03
CA GLY A 387 -6.77 -9.70 -22.71
C GLY A 387 -7.01 -9.17 -21.30
N PHE A 388 -6.34 -9.76 -20.31
CA PHE A 388 -6.42 -9.31 -18.91
C PHE A 388 -6.00 -7.84 -18.74
N ARG A 389 -4.87 -7.45 -19.36
CA ARG A 389 -4.38 -6.06 -19.32
C ARG A 389 -5.32 -5.07 -19.99
N LEU A 390 -5.98 -5.50 -21.08
CA LEU A 390 -7.02 -4.69 -21.73
C LEU A 390 -8.24 -4.50 -20.84
N VAL A 391 -8.69 -5.55 -20.16
CA VAL A 391 -9.80 -5.49 -19.17
C VAL A 391 -9.43 -4.57 -18.01
N SER A 392 -8.19 -4.67 -17.49
CA SER A 392 -7.71 -3.76 -16.44
C SER A 392 -7.66 -2.30 -16.92
N ALA A 393 -7.22 -2.05 -18.16
CA ALA A 393 -7.22 -0.71 -18.74
C ALA A 393 -8.65 -0.17 -18.94
N LEU A 394 -9.61 -1.03 -19.31
CA LEU A 394 -11.01 -0.65 -19.37
C LEU A 394 -11.57 -0.29 -17.99
N ALA A 395 -11.19 -1.01 -16.93
CA ALA A 395 -11.57 -0.67 -15.56
C ALA A 395 -11.05 0.72 -15.16
N ILE A 396 -9.79 1.05 -15.51
CA ILE A 396 -9.21 2.39 -15.28
C ILE A 396 -10.05 3.47 -15.98
N PHE A 397 -10.41 3.24 -17.24
CA PHE A 397 -11.25 4.17 -18.00
C PHE A 397 -12.62 4.37 -17.34
N LEU A 398 -13.32 3.29 -16.99
CA LEU A 398 -14.64 3.34 -16.38
C LEU A 398 -14.62 4.00 -14.99
N GLY A 399 -13.57 3.72 -14.20
CA GLY A 399 -13.42 4.27 -12.86
C GLY A 399 -13.39 5.80 -12.81
N ALA A 400 -12.82 6.44 -13.83
CA ALA A 400 -12.77 7.91 -13.90
C ALA A 400 -14.14 8.58 -13.89
N GLY A 401 -15.17 7.94 -14.46
CA GLY A 401 -16.54 8.48 -14.55
C GLY A 401 -17.49 8.01 -13.44
N MET A 402 -17.01 7.25 -12.43
CA MET A 402 -17.84 6.72 -11.35
C MET A 402 -17.95 7.68 -10.16
N GLU A 403 -18.80 7.34 -9.18
CA GLU A 403 -18.96 8.12 -7.95
C GLU A 403 -17.88 7.79 -6.92
N MET A 404 -17.33 8.82 -6.27
CA MET A 404 -16.29 8.72 -5.27
C MET A 404 -16.64 7.79 -4.11
N SER A 405 -17.85 7.95 -3.55
CA SER A 405 -18.31 7.18 -2.39
C SER A 405 -18.40 5.68 -2.70
N LEU A 406 -18.94 5.33 -3.87
CA LEU A 406 -19.04 3.94 -4.31
C LEU A 406 -17.65 3.30 -4.47
N LEU A 407 -16.70 4.02 -5.08
CA LEU A 407 -15.34 3.52 -5.31
C LEU A 407 -14.57 3.31 -4.00
N TRP A 408 -14.73 4.23 -3.02
CA TRP A 408 -14.14 4.07 -1.70
C TRP A 408 -14.73 2.89 -0.95
N ASP A 409 -16.07 2.77 -0.90
CA ASP A 409 -16.72 1.65 -0.20
C ASP A 409 -16.39 0.30 -0.85
N LEU A 410 -16.36 0.23 -2.18
CA LEU A 410 -15.96 -0.97 -2.91
C LEU A 410 -14.52 -1.36 -2.60
N SER A 411 -13.61 -0.40 -2.64
CA SER A 411 -12.19 -0.61 -2.33
C SER A 411 -12.00 -1.09 -0.88
N ASP A 412 -12.70 -0.49 0.06
CA ASP A 412 -12.67 -0.86 1.47
C ASP A 412 -13.17 -2.29 1.68
N VAL A 413 -14.28 -2.69 1.05
CA VAL A 413 -14.81 -4.07 1.15
C VAL A 413 -13.83 -5.08 0.57
N LEU A 414 -13.32 -4.84 -0.64
CA LEU A 414 -12.39 -5.75 -1.30
C LEU A 414 -11.08 -5.91 -0.51
N MET A 415 -10.50 -4.81 -0.06
CA MET A 415 -9.31 -4.81 0.80
C MET A 415 -9.58 -5.52 2.13
N GLY A 416 -10.75 -5.29 2.71
CA GLY A 416 -11.16 -5.92 3.96
C GLY A 416 -11.27 -7.45 3.84
N VAL A 417 -11.79 -7.96 2.71
CA VAL A 417 -11.83 -9.42 2.45
C VAL A 417 -10.41 -10.00 2.41
N MET A 418 -9.47 -9.32 1.75
CA MET A 418 -8.08 -9.75 1.74
C MET A 418 -7.48 -9.81 3.15
N ALA A 419 -7.70 -8.76 3.96
CA ALA A 419 -7.21 -8.70 5.34
C ALA A 419 -7.81 -9.81 6.21
N LEU A 420 -9.11 -10.10 6.07
CA LEU A 420 -9.80 -11.18 6.81
C LEU A 420 -9.27 -12.58 6.45
N ILE A 421 -8.71 -12.76 5.28
CA ILE A 421 -8.05 -14.02 4.89
C ILE A 421 -6.60 -14.02 5.36
N ASN A 422 -5.84 -12.97 5.03
CA ASN A 422 -4.39 -12.98 5.21
C ASN A 422 -3.95 -12.89 6.66
N ILE A 423 -4.57 -12.02 7.49
CA ILE A 423 -4.16 -11.83 8.88
C ILE A 423 -4.29 -13.10 9.71
N PRO A 424 -5.41 -13.87 9.69
CA PRO A 424 -5.47 -15.17 10.35
C PRO A 424 -4.41 -16.14 9.87
N VAL A 425 -4.14 -16.18 8.56
CA VAL A 425 -3.11 -17.04 7.98
C VAL A 425 -1.72 -16.70 8.51
N ILE A 426 -1.33 -15.43 8.50
CA ILE A 426 -0.01 -15.03 9.01
C ILE A 426 0.10 -15.18 10.53
N LEU A 427 -1.01 -15.08 11.29
CA LEU A 427 -1.04 -15.43 12.72
C LEU A 427 -0.72 -16.91 12.93
N ILE A 428 -1.37 -17.81 12.19
CA ILE A 428 -1.12 -19.25 12.26
C ILE A 428 0.33 -19.59 11.88
N LEU A 429 0.85 -18.95 10.83
CA LEU A 429 2.20 -19.22 10.31
C LEU A 429 3.29 -18.40 11.01
N SER A 430 2.96 -17.52 11.93
CA SER A 430 3.89 -16.58 12.57
C SER A 430 5.07 -17.28 13.26
N GLY A 431 4.86 -18.48 13.80
CA GLY A 431 5.92 -19.27 14.42
C GLY A 431 7.10 -19.56 13.49
N ILE A 432 6.85 -19.73 12.18
CA ILE A 432 7.88 -19.94 11.17
C ILE A 432 8.66 -18.63 10.96
N ALA A 433 7.97 -17.53 10.81
CA ALA A 433 8.60 -16.22 10.66
C ALA A 433 9.42 -15.83 11.90
N PHE A 434 8.92 -16.12 13.12
CA PHE A 434 9.67 -15.84 14.35
C PHE A 434 10.98 -16.61 14.44
N LYS A 435 10.98 -17.89 14.03
CA LYS A 435 12.21 -18.68 13.97
C LYS A 435 13.21 -18.13 12.94
N ALA A 436 12.72 -17.70 11.77
CA ALA A 436 13.57 -17.06 10.77
C ALA A 436 14.15 -15.73 11.28
N ILE A 437 13.37 -14.92 12.00
CA ILE A 437 13.85 -13.66 12.61
C ILE A 437 14.89 -13.97 13.67
N GLN A 438 14.68 -14.99 14.49
CA GLN A 438 15.63 -15.39 15.51
C GLN A 438 16.95 -15.87 14.89
N ASP A 439 16.90 -16.68 13.85
CA ASP A 439 18.08 -17.13 13.08
C ASP A 439 18.85 -15.92 12.51
N TYR A 440 18.13 -15.00 11.85
CA TYR A 440 18.70 -13.76 11.34
C TYR A 440 19.45 -12.96 12.40
N GLU A 441 18.85 -12.81 13.60
CA GLU A 441 19.44 -12.05 14.70
C GLU A 441 20.67 -12.75 15.32
N VAL A 442 20.66 -14.09 15.39
CA VAL A 442 21.82 -14.84 15.87
C VAL A 442 23.01 -14.61 14.95
N GLN A 443 22.81 -14.71 13.66
CA GLN A 443 23.87 -14.48 12.66
C GLN A 443 24.37 -13.03 12.70
N LEU A 444 23.48 -12.03 12.85
CA LEU A 444 23.90 -10.64 13.04
C LEU A 444 24.78 -10.41 14.27
N LYS A 445 24.46 -11.07 15.40
CA LYS A 445 25.26 -10.97 16.64
C LYS A 445 26.65 -11.58 16.47
N GLN A 446 26.80 -12.54 15.56
CA GLN A 446 28.10 -13.14 15.21
C GLN A 446 28.90 -12.26 14.22
N GLY A 447 28.34 -11.14 13.79
CA GLY A 447 29.01 -10.21 12.85
C GLY A 447 29.07 -10.70 11.40
N ILE A 448 28.28 -11.73 11.05
CA ILE A 448 28.22 -12.28 9.69
C ILE A 448 27.01 -11.73 8.92
N ASN A 449 27.09 -11.69 7.60
CA ASN A 449 25.97 -11.37 6.75
C ASN A 449 24.99 -12.55 6.76
N PRO A 450 23.73 -12.41 7.23
CA PRO A 450 22.84 -13.54 7.40
C PRO A 450 22.52 -14.25 6.08
N VAL A 451 22.62 -15.56 6.11
CA VAL A 451 22.26 -16.49 5.02
C VAL A 451 21.28 -17.51 5.59
N PHE A 452 20.19 -17.77 4.88
CA PHE A 452 19.12 -18.62 5.37
C PHE A 452 19.17 -20.02 4.75
N LYS A 453 18.99 -21.04 5.61
CA LYS A 453 18.69 -22.42 5.21
C LYS A 453 17.44 -22.89 5.91
N SER A 454 16.55 -23.54 5.18
CA SER A 454 15.27 -24.02 5.75
C SER A 454 15.46 -25.02 6.89
N ALA A 455 16.55 -25.80 6.84
CA ALA A 455 16.92 -26.76 7.88
C ALA A 455 17.24 -26.09 9.23
N ASP A 456 17.83 -24.89 9.23
CA ASP A 456 18.27 -24.20 10.45
C ASP A 456 17.09 -23.80 11.36
N ILE A 457 15.92 -23.58 10.77
CA ILE A 457 14.67 -23.32 11.52
C ILE A 457 13.80 -24.57 11.73
N GLY A 458 14.27 -25.74 11.31
CA GLY A 458 13.53 -27.00 11.40
C GLY A 458 12.30 -27.06 10.47
N LEU A 459 12.35 -26.38 9.33
CA LEU A 459 11.27 -26.41 8.35
C LEU A 459 11.28 -27.76 7.60
N ARG A 460 10.20 -28.54 7.80
CA ARG A 460 10.09 -29.89 7.17
C ARG A 460 9.71 -29.84 5.69
N GLN A 461 9.12 -28.72 5.26
CA GLN A 461 8.67 -28.53 3.88
C GLN A 461 9.85 -28.21 2.96
N LYS A 462 9.88 -28.85 1.79
CA LYS A 462 10.88 -28.52 0.76
C LYS A 462 10.60 -27.12 0.20
N THR A 463 11.61 -26.27 0.24
CA THR A 463 11.59 -24.94 -0.39
C THR A 463 12.42 -24.96 -1.67
N ASP A 464 12.07 -24.13 -2.66
CA ASP A 464 12.79 -24.13 -3.94
C ASP A 464 14.16 -23.44 -3.83
N PHE A 465 14.30 -22.46 -2.93
CA PHE A 465 15.49 -21.60 -2.80
C PHE A 465 16.36 -21.89 -1.58
N TRP A 466 15.79 -22.34 -0.48
CA TRP A 466 16.44 -22.36 0.84
C TRP A 466 16.83 -23.77 1.26
N ARG A 467 17.75 -24.38 0.51
CA ARG A 467 18.24 -25.74 0.76
C ARG A 467 19.47 -25.78 1.65
#